data_08739245b0d953509353e9d9a729a856
#
_entry.id   08739245b0d953509353e9d9a729a856
#
_cell.length_a   1.000
_cell.length_b   1.000
_cell.length_c   1.000
_cell.angle_alpha   90.00
_cell.angle_beta   90.00
_cell.angle_gamma   90.00
#
_symmetry.space_group_name_H-M   'P 1'
#
loop_
_entity.id
_entity.type
_entity.pdbx_description
1 polymer ?
#
loop_
_entity_poly.entity_id
_entity_poly.type
_entity_poly.pdbx_seq_one_letter_code
_entity_poly.pdbx_strand_id
1 'polypeptide(L)'
;MRTSSVLCCLGLALAYATARAQGIDLLIRHGRIVDGTGNPSFLGDIAIRDNRIVAMGHLSAAAAKKEIDATRLTVSPGFIDIHNHSDYTLLVDGGAQSMIRQGVTSMILGEGESAGPIGGRQTASSRRVIPGGGDPDWSDFSAYFARLLRQGISTNVASYVGSSQIWTYVRGERAGPPTAAELDQMRLLVRKAMEQGALGVSSSLSGPPGSWIDTATLVAMCQAAARYGGSYSTHMRSEGRGVFESVAEAIDIGRRAGVPVDIIHLKIAEHSMWGQMPELVSSIAHAREQGVQVQANVYPYRAGQNDLATIIPPWAHEGGDQAFIARLKDPTLRPRLESEILNGIPGSSWYDHYTATGGWDGMLLVSLSNPQYKKFEGMHMNEVIAALNKPAIDALFELLEANGGSVPTVYFHHSENDMRYALQQPFISIGSDGTAVATEGPLSSGHPHPRYYGTFPRVLGRYVREDHVLTLEEAIRKMTSANAAKVGILDRGILRPGMMADVTIFDAAHIIDMATYEKPHQYATGVEYVIVNGRVVLDHGHHTGARPGVILKRQDAGGVHR
;
A
#
# COMPACT_ATOMS: atom_id res chain seq x y z
N MET A 1 -65.58 -1.79 14.86
CA MET A 1 -64.42 -1.13 14.28
C MET A 1 -63.14 -1.86 14.62
N ARG A 2 -62.89 -3.09 14.17
CA ARG A 2 -61.64 -3.87 14.47
C ARG A 2 -61.20 -4.79 13.30
N THR A 3 -61.77 -4.65 12.09
CA THR A 3 -61.44 -5.52 10.94
C THR A 3 -60.63 -4.86 9.81
N SER A 4 -60.43 -3.54 9.86
CA SER A 4 -59.71 -2.83 8.77
C SER A 4 -58.20 -2.73 8.94
N SER A 5 -57.66 -2.92 10.19
CA SER A 5 -56.24 -2.75 10.45
C SER A 5 -55.37 -3.99 10.14
N VAL A 6 -55.97 -5.18 10.08
CA VAL A 6 -55.24 -6.44 9.82
C VAL A 6 -54.98 -6.62 8.31
N LEU A 7 -55.92 -6.18 7.46
CA LEU A 7 -55.70 -6.26 6.01
C LEU A 7 -54.62 -5.34 5.47
N CYS A 8 -54.41 -4.17 6.12
CA CYS A 8 -53.38 -3.22 5.69
C CYS A 8 -51.96 -3.74 6.01
N CYS A 9 -51.76 -4.43 7.13
CA CYS A 9 -50.46 -5.00 7.50
C CYS A 9 -50.07 -6.22 6.63
N LEU A 10 -51.06 -7.06 6.25
CA LEU A 10 -50.79 -8.17 5.31
C LEU A 10 -50.47 -7.68 3.88
N GLY A 11 -51.15 -6.63 3.40
CA GLY A 11 -50.88 -6.04 2.12
C GLY A 11 -49.48 -5.40 2.03
N LEU A 12 -49.02 -4.73 3.07
CA LEU A 12 -47.67 -4.17 3.16
C LEU A 12 -46.60 -5.26 3.26
N ALA A 13 -46.84 -6.33 4.00
CA ALA A 13 -45.89 -7.45 4.13
C ALA A 13 -45.73 -8.22 2.81
N LEU A 14 -46.82 -8.44 2.06
CA LEU A 14 -46.78 -9.07 0.72
C LEU A 14 -46.13 -8.14 -0.34
N ALA A 15 -46.40 -6.83 -0.28
CA ALA A 15 -45.74 -5.85 -1.17
C ALA A 15 -44.25 -5.75 -0.91
N TYR A 16 -43.80 -5.86 0.37
CA TYR A 16 -42.38 -5.91 0.71
C TYR A 16 -41.71 -7.22 0.26
N ALA A 17 -42.40 -8.36 0.32
CA ALA A 17 -41.87 -9.65 -0.12
C ALA A 17 -41.75 -9.73 -1.66
N THR A 18 -42.69 -9.15 -2.39
CA THR A 18 -42.67 -9.16 -3.89
C THR A 18 -41.71 -8.13 -4.46
N ALA A 19 -41.48 -7.00 -3.79
CA ALA A 19 -40.46 -6.02 -4.21
C ALA A 19 -39.02 -6.54 -4.05
N ARG A 20 -38.79 -7.53 -3.15
CA ARG A 20 -37.48 -8.15 -2.94
C ARG A 20 -37.08 -9.19 -3.99
N ALA A 21 -38.00 -9.75 -4.76
CA ALA A 21 -37.74 -10.85 -5.70
C ALA A 21 -37.41 -10.42 -7.13
N GLN A 22 -37.54 -9.15 -7.48
CA GLN A 22 -37.28 -8.68 -8.87
C GLN A 22 -35.88 -8.06 -8.95
N GLY A 23 -34.99 -8.74 -9.73
CA GLY A 23 -33.77 -8.13 -10.26
C GLY A 23 -32.48 -8.35 -9.45
N ILE A 24 -32.24 -9.53 -8.88
CA ILE A 24 -30.90 -9.91 -8.38
C ILE A 24 -30.01 -10.22 -9.58
N ASP A 25 -28.84 -9.56 -9.64
CA ASP A 25 -27.89 -9.80 -10.73
C ASP A 25 -26.95 -10.97 -10.40
N LEU A 26 -26.48 -11.03 -9.14
CA LEU A 26 -25.59 -12.08 -8.67
C LEU A 26 -26.04 -12.55 -7.27
N LEU A 27 -26.10 -13.87 -7.08
CA LEU A 27 -26.41 -14.51 -5.83
C LEU A 27 -25.28 -15.46 -5.44
N ILE A 28 -24.65 -15.20 -4.29
CA ILE A 28 -23.63 -16.06 -3.68
C ILE A 28 -24.36 -16.93 -2.65
N ARG A 29 -24.28 -18.26 -2.80
CA ARG A 29 -25.00 -19.22 -1.97
C ARG A 29 -24.08 -20.02 -1.06
N HIS A 30 -24.62 -20.45 0.07
CA HIS A 30 -24.05 -21.45 0.99
C HIS A 30 -22.66 -21.10 1.52
N GLY A 31 -22.26 -19.82 1.51
CA GLY A 31 -20.94 -19.39 1.94
C GLY A 31 -20.80 -19.32 3.46
N ARG A 32 -19.59 -19.57 3.96
CA ARG A 32 -19.19 -19.15 5.32
C ARG A 32 -18.88 -17.66 5.27
N ILE A 33 -19.78 -16.83 5.76
CA ILE A 33 -19.66 -15.38 5.73
C ILE A 33 -18.81 -14.89 6.89
N VAL A 34 -17.70 -14.21 6.59
CA VAL A 34 -16.88 -13.42 7.51
C VAL A 34 -17.05 -11.95 7.11
N ASP A 35 -17.92 -11.25 7.81
CA ASP A 35 -18.51 -9.99 7.35
C ASP A 35 -17.57 -8.76 7.41
N GLY A 36 -16.35 -8.92 7.90
CA GLY A 36 -15.35 -7.84 8.04
C GLY A 36 -15.45 -7.03 9.33
N THR A 37 -16.41 -7.33 10.22
CA THR A 37 -16.55 -6.63 11.51
C THR A 37 -15.61 -7.16 12.60
N GLY A 38 -15.06 -8.37 12.43
CA GLY A 38 -14.38 -9.13 13.48
C GLY A 38 -15.31 -10.02 14.32
N ASN A 39 -16.61 -9.98 14.05
CA ASN A 39 -17.60 -10.88 14.69
C ASN A 39 -17.49 -12.31 14.14
N PRO A 40 -17.97 -13.32 14.89
CA PRO A 40 -17.98 -14.71 14.43
C PRO A 40 -18.65 -14.91 13.09
N SER A 41 -18.10 -15.79 12.27
CA SER A 41 -18.63 -16.16 10.96
C SER A 41 -19.95 -16.93 11.06
N PHE A 42 -20.76 -16.87 10.00
CA PHE A 42 -22.03 -17.60 9.89
C PHE A 42 -22.25 -18.14 8.47
N LEU A 43 -23.12 -19.14 8.32
CA LEU A 43 -23.52 -19.66 7.00
C LEU A 43 -24.67 -18.83 6.43
N GLY A 44 -24.59 -18.48 5.13
CA GLY A 44 -25.62 -17.70 4.49
C GLY A 44 -25.36 -17.41 3.02
N ASP A 45 -26.30 -16.67 2.43
CA ASP A 45 -26.29 -16.22 1.06
C ASP A 45 -26.13 -14.69 1.00
N ILE A 46 -25.62 -14.17 -0.12
CA ILE A 46 -25.52 -12.72 -0.39
C ILE A 46 -26.13 -12.44 -1.76
N ALA A 47 -27.12 -11.54 -1.79
CA ALA A 47 -27.75 -11.05 -3.02
C ALA A 47 -27.20 -9.69 -3.40
N ILE A 48 -26.76 -9.55 -4.65
CA ILE A 48 -26.18 -8.34 -5.23
C ILE A 48 -27.09 -7.87 -6.38
N ARG A 49 -27.36 -6.56 -6.40
CA ARG A 49 -28.03 -5.87 -7.50
C ARG A 49 -27.20 -4.65 -7.89
N ASP A 50 -26.95 -4.50 -9.17
CA ASP A 50 -26.05 -3.46 -9.69
C ASP A 50 -24.69 -3.56 -9.00
N ASN A 51 -24.33 -2.53 -8.23
CA ASN A 51 -23.07 -2.47 -7.50
C ASN A 51 -23.21 -2.61 -5.97
N ARG A 52 -24.40 -3.04 -5.45
CA ARG A 52 -24.68 -3.08 -4.01
C ARG A 52 -25.16 -4.44 -3.53
N ILE A 53 -24.82 -4.75 -2.30
CA ILE A 53 -25.43 -5.84 -1.52
C ILE A 53 -26.87 -5.41 -1.19
N VAL A 54 -27.87 -6.20 -1.56
CA VAL A 54 -29.29 -5.88 -1.32
C VAL A 54 -29.90 -6.76 -0.24
N ALA A 55 -29.40 -7.97 -0.02
CA ALA A 55 -29.86 -8.86 1.04
C ALA A 55 -28.76 -9.84 1.45
N MET A 56 -28.82 -10.31 2.70
CA MET A 56 -27.95 -11.36 3.26
C MET A 56 -28.76 -12.26 4.19
N GLY A 57 -28.34 -13.51 4.33
CA GLY A 57 -28.96 -14.52 5.19
C GLY A 57 -29.45 -15.72 4.39
N HIS A 58 -30.52 -16.39 4.82
CA HIS A 58 -31.10 -17.52 4.07
C HIS A 58 -32.01 -17.00 2.97
N LEU A 59 -31.57 -17.08 1.72
CA LEU A 59 -32.27 -16.56 0.54
C LEU A 59 -32.77 -17.67 -0.38
N SER A 60 -33.26 -18.78 0.17
CA SER A 60 -33.61 -20.02 -0.55
C SER A 60 -34.59 -19.85 -1.71
N ALA A 61 -35.51 -18.88 -1.64
CA ALA A 61 -36.51 -18.60 -2.68
C ALA A 61 -36.04 -17.52 -3.69
N ALA A 62 -34.83 -16.96 -3.55
CA ALA A 62 -34.34 -15.91 -4.45
C ALA A 62 -33.84 -16.51 -5.75
N ALA A 63 -34.19 -15.89 -6.89
CA ALA A 63 -33.65 -16.19 -8.22
C ALA A 63 -32.74 -15.02 -8.67
N ALA A 64 -31.66 -15.34 -9.36
CA ALA A 64 -30.68 -14.35 -9.85
C ALA A 64 -30.31 -14.64 -11.32
N LYS A 65 -29.74 -13.63 -12.00
CA LYS A 65 -29.20 -13.81 -13.36
C LYS A 65 -27.97 -14.73 -13.38
N LYS A 66 -27.13 -14.65 -12.34
CA LYS A 66 -25.95 -15.52 -12.12
C LYS A 66 -25.94 -15.98 -10.66
N GLU A 67 -25.58 -17.24 -10.44
CA GLU A 67 -25.36 -17.79 -9.11
C GLU A 67 -23.91 -18.28 -8.97
N ILE A 68 -23.34 -18.11 -7.78
CA ILE A 68 -22.06 -18.68 -7.36
C ILE A 68 -22.36 -19.58 -6.16
N ASP A 69 -22.06 -20.87 -6.27
CA ASP A 69 -22.09 -21.79 -5.13
C ASP A 69 -20.77 -21.67 -4.34
N ALA A 70 -20.87 -21.10 -3.15
CA ALA A 70 -19.76 -20.93 -2.22
C ALA A 70 -19.72 -22.02 -1.13
N THR A 71 -20.30 -23.20 -1.39
CA THR A 71 -20.24 -24.35 -0.48
C THR A 71 -18.79 -24.66 -0.13
N ARG A 72 -18.45 -24.72 1.18
CA ARG A 72 -17.10 -24.87 1.75
C ARG A 72 -16.15 -23.70 1.54
N LEU A 73 -16.58 -22.63 0.90
CA LEU A 73 -15.77 -21.43 0.71
C LEU A 73 -16.09 -20.37 1.77
N THR A 74 -15.12 -19.53 2.04
CA THR A 74 -15.27 -18.33 2.86
C THR A 74 -15.61 -17.15 1.97
N VAL A 75 -16.62 -16.39 2.35
CA VAL A 75 -17.07 -15.16 1.68
C VAL A 75 -16.76 -13.98 2.59
N SER A 76 -15.92 -13.06 2.14
CA SER A 76 -15.50 -11.87 2.88
C SER A 76 -15.72 -10.60 2.07
N PRO A 77 -15.66 -9.40 2.68
CA PRO A 77 -15.47 -8.18 1.90
C PRO A 77 -14.19 -8.29 1.07
N GLY A 78 -14.17 -7.63 -0.08
CA GLY A 78 -12.96 -7.50 -0.88
C GLY A 78 -11.85 -6.81 -0.09
N PHE A 79 -10.63 -7.29 -0.22
CA PHE A 79 -9.50 -6.75 0.55
C PHE A 79 -9.16 -5.34 0.07
N ILE A 80 -8.84 -4.47 1.02
CA ILE A 80 -8.41 -3.10 0.81
C ILE A 80 -6.93 -3.03 1.13
N ASP A 81 -6.10 -2.91 0.11
CA ASP A 81 -4.67 -2.73 0.28
C ASP A 81 -4.38 -1.27 0.64
N ILE A 82 -4.08 -1.03 1.92
CA ILE A 82 -3.89 0.31 2.48
C ILE A 82 -2.56 0.96 2.06
N HIS A 83 -1.65 0.18 1.50
CA HIS A 83 -0.33 0.64 1.09
C HIS A 83 0.13 -0.08 -0.18
N ASN A 84 0.11 0.63 -1.32
CA ASN A 84 0.37 0.06 -2.64
C ASN A 84 1.05 1.08 -3.56
N HIS A 85 1.93 0.61 -4.46
CA HIS A 85 2.77 1.41 -5.36
C HIS A 85 2.38 1.28 -6.84
N SER A 86 1.12 0.97 -7.14
CA SER A 86 0.66 0.68 -8.52
C SER A 86 0.31 1.92 -9.34
N ASP A 87 0.68 3.12 -8.90
CA ASP A 87 0.36 4.40 -9.55
C ASP A 87 0.61 4.37 -11.07
N TYR A 88 1.71 3.79 -11.49
CA TYR A 88 2.13 3.75 -12.89
C TYR A 88 1.92 2.39 -13.56
N THR A 89 2.01 1.28 -12.83
CA THR A 89 1.83 -0.05 -13.42
C THR A 89 0.38 -0.32 -13.83
N LEU A 90 -0.60 0.31 -13.17
CA LEU A 90 -2.01 0.27 -13.60
C LEU A 90 -2.24 0.91 -14.97
N LEU A 91 -1.36 1.82 -15.41
CA LEU A 91 -1.40 2.42 -16.74
C LEU A 91 -0.85 1.48 -17.82
N VAL A 92 -0.05 0.48 -17.43
CA VAL A 92 0.46 -0.58 -18.31
C VAL A 92 -0.55 -1.73 -18.39
N ASP A 93 -1.01 -2.24 -17.24
CA ASP A 93 -2.09 -3.23 -17.15
C ASP A 93 -3.08 -2.88 -16.04
N GLY A 94 -4.21 -2.29 -16.43
CA GLY A 94 -5.32 -2.00 -15.52
C GLY A 94 -6.03 -3.25 -14.97
N GLY A 95 -5.64 -4.46 -15.41
CA GLY A 95 -6.13 -5.73 -14.86
C GLY A 95 -5.64 -6.02 -13.44
N ALA A 96 -4.56 -5.38 -12.99
CA ALA A 96 -4.00 -5.55 -11.66
C ALA A 96 -3.82 -7.02 -11.26
N GLN A 97 -3.23 -7.82 -12.15
CA GLN A 97 -3.25 -9.29 -12.14
C GLN A 97 -2.85 -9.90 -10.79
N SER A 98 -1.73 -9.46 -10.20
CA SER A 98 -1.25 -10.02 -8.93
C SER A 98 -2.12 -9.60 -7.74
N MET A 99 -2.72 -8.42 -7.77
CA MET A 99 -3.55 -7.91 -6.69
C MET A 99 -4.94 -8.57 -6.68
N ILE A 100 -5.59 -8.67 -7.84
CA ILE A 100 -6.90 -9.34 -7.98
C ILE A 100 -6.80 -10.80 -7.50
N ARG A 101 -5.73 -11.52 -7.86
CA ARG A 101 -5.54 -12.92 -7.43
C ARG A 101 -5.20 -13.10 -5.94
N GLN A 102 -4.91 -12.02 -5.25
CA GLN A 102 -4.81 -12.00 -3.79
C GLN A 102 -6.14 -11.65 -3.10
N GLY A 103 -7.20 -11.36 -3.86
CA GLY A 103 -8.49 -10.92 -3.32
C GLY A 103 -8.62 -9.41 -3.10
N VAL A 104 -7.68 -8.61 -3.59
CA VAL A 104 -7.69 -7.16 -3.45
C VAL A 104 -8.69 -6.54 -4.40
N THR A 105 -9.62 -5.75 -3.87
CA THR A 105 -10.63 -4.99 -4.63
C THR A 105 -10.39 -3.48 -4.62
N SER A 106 -9.55 -3.00 -3.70
CA SER A 106 -9.23 -1.57 -3.58
C SER A 106 -7.76 -1.38 -3.20
N MET A 107 -7.09 -0.40 -3.80
CA MET A 107 -5.69 -0.05 -3.54
C MET A 107 -5.57 1.42 -3.17
N ILE A 108 -4.78 1.70 -2.13
CA ILE A 108 -4.44 3.05 -1.68
C ILE A 108 -2.99 3.34 -2.10
N LEU A 109 -2.83 4.35 -2.94
CA LEU A 109 -1.59 4.71 -3.62
C LEU A 109 -0.96 5.97 -3.06
N GLY A 110 0.22 6.35 -3.56
CA GLY A 110 0.81 7.67 -3.40
C GLY A 110 1.71 7.83 -2.18
N GLU A 111 2.51 6.83 -1.81
CA GLU A 111 3.53 6.99 -0.76
C GLU A 111 4.65 7.92 -1.20
N GLY A 112 4.91 8.98 -0.40
CA GLY A 112 6.02 9.91 -0.60
C GLY A 112 6.03 10.61 -1.95
N GLU A 113 6.02 9.85 -3.01
CA GLU A 113 5.79 10.26 -4.39
C GLU A 113 4.42 9.78 -4.85
N SER A 114 3.69 10.64 -5.56
CA SER A 114 2.36 10.34 -6.09
C SER A 114 2.28 10.65 -7.58
N ALA A 115 1.22 10.17 -8.25
CA ALA A 115 1.02 10.43 -9.67
C ALA A 115 0.75 11.90 -10.04
N GLY A 116 0.57 12.76 -9.06
CA GLY A 116 0.39 14.21 -9.23
C GLY A 116 0.71 14.99 -7.96
N PRO A 117 0.97 16.30 -8.08
CA PRO A 117 1.07 17.10 -9.32
C PRO A 117 2.38 16.87 -10.09
N ILE A 118 2.35 17.04 -11.42
CA ILE A 118 3.52 16.95 -12.29
C ILE A 118 3.81 18.32 -12.92
N GLY A 119 5.07 18.75 -12.92
CA GLY A 119 5.50 20.03 -13.47
C GLY A 119 6.37 20.83 -12.49
N GLY A 120 6.25 22.16 -12.54
CA GLY A 120 7.05 23.05 -11.71
C GLY A 120 8.55 22.92 -11.97
N ARG A 121 9.33 22.68 -10.91
CA ARG A 121 10.81 22.53 -10.98
C ARG A 121 11.27 21.07 -11.09
N GLN A 122 10.35 20.12 -11.28
CA GLN A 122 10.72 18.73 -11.49
C GLN A 122 11.55 18.58 -12.77
N THR A 123 12.66 17.86 -12.64
CA THR A 123 13.54 17.47 -13.75
C THR A 123 13.08 16.15 -14.36
N ALA A 124 13.70 15.71 -15.44
CA ALA A 124 13.44 14.40 -16.03
C ALA A 124 13.78 13.26 -15.04
N SER A 125 14.83 13.43 -14.22
CA SER A 125 15.23 12.45 -13.20
C SER A 125 14.27 12.35 -12.02
N SER A 126 13.63 13.47 -11.63
CA SER A 126 12.66 13.49 -10.54
C SER A 126 11.22 13.17 -10.97
N ARG A 127 10.99 12.84 -12.23
CA ARG A 127 9.68 12.40 -12.74
C ARG A 127 9.67 10.90 -12.94
N ARG A 128 8.68 10.24 -12.38
CA ARG A 128 8.43 8.85 -12.71
C ARG A 128 7.91 8.72 -14.15
N VAL A 129 8.35 7.69 -14.84
CA VAL A 129 7.90 7.33 -16.20
C VAL A 129 6.96 6.12 -16.14
N ILE A 130 6.06 6.00 -17.11
CA ILE A 130 5.22 4.82 -17.25
C ILE A 130 6.13 3.67 -17.72
N PRO A 131 6.18 2.51 -17.03
CA PRO A 131 7.01 1.38 -17.44
C PRO A 131 6.73 0.99 -18.90
N GLY A 132 7.76 1.11 -19.77
CA GLY A 132 7.65 0.87 -21.22
C GLY A 132 6.79 1.87 -22.01
N GLY A 133 6.29 2.95 -21.40
CA GLY A 133 5.29 3.84 -22.01
C GLY A 133 5.63 5.32 -22.13
N GLY A 134 6.77 5.77 -21.62
CA GLY A 134 7.21 7.17 -21.73
C GLY A 134 6.70 8.09 -20.61
N ASP A 135 6.74 9.41 -20.88
CA ASP A 135 6.37 10.43 -19.90
C ASP A 135 4.88 10.48 -19.63
N PRO A 136 4.47 10.88 -18.40
CA PRO A 136 3.08 11.14 -18.06
C PRO A 136 2.42 12.19 -18.96
N ASP A 137 1.22 11.89 -19.45
CA ASP A 137 0.38 12.78 -20.26
C ASP A 137 -0.64 13.60 -19.44
N TRP A 138 -0.42 13.71 -18.13
CA TRP A 138 -1.26 14.44 -17.17
C TRP A 138 -0.40 15.33 -16.26
N SER A 139 -1.04 16.31 -15.60
CA SER A 139 -0.35 17.26 -14.70
C SER A 139 -0.87 17.26 -13.26
N ASP A 140 -2.04 16.70 -13.01
CA ASP A 140 -2.67 16.69 -11.69
C ASP A 140 -3.51 15.42 -11.44
N PHE A 141 -4.05 15.28 -10.24
CA PHE A 141 -4.84 14.09 -9.86
C PHE A 141 -6.11 13.93 -10.70
N SER A 142 -6.82 15.00 -11.05
CA SER A 142 -8.03 14.88 -11.86
C SER A 142 -7.74 14.27 -13.21
N ALA A 143 -6.67 14.72 -13.86
CA ALA A 143 -6.24 14.21 -15.16
C ALA A 143 -5.71 12.76 -15.06
N TYR A 144 -4.94 12.45 -14.01
CA TYR A 144 -4.47 11.09 -13.74
C TYR A 144 -5.64 10.12 -13.52
N PHE A 145 -6.58 10.45 -12.65
CA PHE A 145 -7.75 9.61 -12.39
C PHE A 145 -8.61 9.42 -13.65
N ALA A 146 -8.81 10.48 -14.43
CA ALA A 146 -9.50 10.37 -15.71
C ALA A 146 -8.74 9.44 -16.69
N ARG A 147 -7.40 9.46 -16.68
CA ARG A 147 -6.56 8.58 -17.50
C ARG A 147 -6.73 7.11 -17.11
N LEU A 148 -6.72 6.80 -15.81
CA LEU A 148 -6.98 5.43 -15.29
C LEU A 148 -8.38 4.94 -15.69
N LEU A 149 -9.41 5.76 -15.52
CA LEU A 149 -10.79 5.38 -15.85
C LEU A 149 -11.01 5.20 -17.35
N ARG A 150 -10.38 6.01 -18.21
CA ARG A 150 -10.45 5.82 -19.67
C ARG A 150 -9.86 4.49 -20.12
N GLN A 151 -8.77 4.06 -19.49
CA GLN A 151 -8.15 2.77 -19.77
C GLN A 151 -8.96 1.62 -19.17
N GLY A 152 -9.66 1.86 -18.08
CA GLY A 152 -10.34 0.88 -17.25
C GLY A 152 -9.39 0.15 -16.32
N ILE A 153 -9.81 -0.02 -15.06
CA ILE A 153 -9.08 -0.70 -14.00
C ILE A 153 -9.97 -1.76 -13.34
N SER A 154 -9.38 -2.87 -12.94
CA SER A 154 -10.11 -3.98 -12.30
C SER A 154 -10.35 -3.75 -10.82
N THR A 155 -9.47 -3.00 -10.14
CA THR A 155 -9.57 -2.62 -8.73
C THR A 155 -10.03 -1.18 -8.58
N ASN A 156 -10.64 -0.84 -7.45
CA ASN A 156 -10.83 0.55 -7.05
C ASN A 156 -9.49 1.16 -6.64
N VAL A 157 -9.35 2.47 -6.79
CA VAL A 157 -8.13 3.21 -6.49
C VAL A 157 -8.44 4.48 -5.70
N ALA A 158 -7.65 4.75 -4.67
CA ALA A 158 -7.53 6.06 -4.05
C ALA A 158 -6.05 6.42 -3.91
N SER A 159 -5.70 7.68 -3.70
CA SER A 159 -4.32 8.11 -3.57
C SER A 159 -4.15 9.21 -2.52
N TYR A 160 -3.02 9.16 -1.83
CA TYR A 160 -2.48 10.30 -1.10
C TYR A 160 -1.73 11.24 -2.05
N VAL A 161 -1.53 12.50 -1.66
CA VAL A 161 -0.55 13.37 -2.30
C VAL A 161 0.79 13.25 -1.58
N GLY A 162 1.83 12.89 -2.33
CA GLY A 162 3.17 12.67 -1.78
C GLY A 162 3.89 13.96 -1.42
N SER A 163 4.48 14.04 -0.24
CA SER A 163 5.26 15.19 0.20
C SER A 163 6.53 15.40 -0.66
N SER A 164 7.18 14.33 -1.08
CA SER A 164 8.33 14.38 -1.99
C SER A 164 7.92 14.88 -3.38
N GLN A 165 6.73 14.49 -3.85
CA GLN A 165 6.16 14.99 -5.10
C GLN A 165 5.92 16.51 -5.05
N ILE A 166 5.35 17.01 -3.93
CA ILE A 166 5.15 18.45 -3.70
C ILE A 166 6.50 19.17 -3.59
N TRP A 167 7.45 18.58 -2.87
CA TRP A 167 8.79 19.14 -2.70
C TRP A 167 9.50 19.33 -4.05
N THR A 168 9.59 18.27 -4.85
CA THR A 168 10.26 18.34 -6.15
C THR A 168 9.56 19.28 -7.12
N TYR A 169 8.24 19.38 -7.07
CA TYR A 169 7.47 20.35 -7.85
C TYR A 169 7.90 21.80 -7.53
N VAL A 170 8.06 22.15 -6.24
CA VAL A 170 8.34 23.52 -5.79
C VAL A 170 9.83 23.83 -5.75
N ARG A 171 10.67 22.89 -5.33
CA ARG A 171 12.10 23.10 -5.04
C ARG A 171 13.05 22.37 -5.98
N GLY A 172 12.54 21.41 -6.77
CA GLY A 172 13.41 20.48 -7.50
C GLY A 172 14.21 19.61 -6.53
N GLU A 173 15.46 19.37 -6.84
CA GLU A 173 16.39 18.48 -6.10
C GLU A 173 17.30 19.26 -5.13
N ARG A 174 16.77 20.28 -4.48
CA ARG A 174 17.49 21.10 -3.51
C ARG A 174 17.12 20.73 -2.07
N ALA A 175 18.13 20.47 -1.26
CA ALA A 175 18.00 20.32 0.19
C ALA A 175 17.76 21.67 0.91
N GLY A 176 17.62 21.61 2.24
CA GLY A 176 17.47 22.77 3.13
C GLY A 176 16.02 23.28 3.26
N PRO A 177 15.73 24.16 4.22
CA PRO A 177 14.37 24.60 4.52
C PRO A 177 13.75 25.41 3.37
N PRO A 178 12.42 25.30 3.15
CA PRO A 178 11.71 26.13 2.17
C PRO A 178 11.60 27.57 2.65
N THR A 179 11.58 28.52 1.72
CA THR A 179 11.17 29.89 1.99
C THR A 179 9.68 29.95 2.31
N ALA A 180 9.21 31.05 2.90
CA ALA A 180 7.78 31.25 3.18
C ALA A 180 6.92 31.14 1.91
N ALA A 181 7.37 31.70 0.79
CA ALA A 181 6.66 31.63 -0.50
C ALA A 181 6.63 30.19 -1.05
N GLU A 182 7.71 29.43 -0.94
CA GLU A 182 7.75 28.01 -1.32
C GLU A 182 6.81 27.18 -0.45
N LEU A 183 6.77 27.43 0.86
CA LEU A 183 5.86 26.73 1.77
C LEU A 183 4.39 27.03 1.46
N ASP A 184 4.06 28.27 1.13
CA ASP A 184 2.69 28.65 0.73
C ASP A 184 2.29 27.99 -0.60
N GLN A 185 3.23 27.85 -1.53
CA GLN A 185 3.01 27.10 -2.76
C GLN A 185 2.77 25.61 -2.48
N MET A 186 3.54 24.98 -1.57
CA MET A 186 3.32 23.59 -1.14
C MET A 186 1.93 23.40 -0.55
N ARG A 187 1.50 24.29 0.35
CA ARG A 187 0.15 24.29 0.93
C ARG A 187 -0.95 24.41 -0.12
N LEU A 188 -0.74 25.26 -1.14
CA LEU A 188 -1.68 25.42 -2.25
C LEU A 188 -1.81 24.14 -3.07
N LEU A 189 -0.70 23.47 -3.38
CA LEU A 189 -0.70 22.22 -4.13
C LEU A 189 -1.39 21.08 -3.36
N VAL A 190 -1.17 20.99 -2.04
CA VAL A 190 -1.89 20.04 -1.19
C VAL A 190 -3.39 20.30 -1.24
N ARG A 191 -3.85 21.58 -1.07
CA ARG A 191 -5.29 21.89 -1.16
C ARG A 191 -5.89 21.50 -2.49
N LYS A 192 -5.22 21.78 -3.61
CA LYS A 192 -5.67 21.37 -4.95
C LYS A 192 -5.80 19.84 -5.07
N ALA A 193 -4.81 19.09 -4.56
CA ALA A 193 -4.86 17.64 -4.56
C ALA A 193 -6.05 17.12 -3.74
N MET A 194 -6.33 17.71 -2.57
CA MET A 194 -7.49 17.36 -1.74
C MET A 194 -8.82 17.62 -2.46
N GLU A 195 -8.96 18.77 -3.12
CA GLU A 195 -10.14 19.12 -3.92
C GLU A 195 -10.35 18.13 -5.08
N GLN A 196 -9.28 17.57 -5.62
CA GLN A 196 -9.31 16.55 -6.67
C GLN A 196 -9.56 15.13 -6.15
N GLY A 197 -9.57 14.92 -4.83
CA GLY A 197 -9.94 13.67 -4.18
C GLY A 197 -8.79 12.90 -3.55
N ALA A 198 -7.65 13.52 -3.29
CA ALA A 198 -6.60 12.91 -2.47
C ALA A 198 -7.09 12.63 -1.04
N LEU A 199 -6.57 11.58 -0.41
CA LEU A 199 -6.96 11.15 0.93
C LEU A 199 -6.29 11.94 2.05
N GLY A 200 -5.21 12.64 1.73
CA GLY A 200 -4.35 13.35 2.68
C GLY A 200 -2.94 13.49 2.14
N VAL A 201 -1.98 13.72 3.02
CA VAL A 201 -0.55 13.82 2.70
C VAL A 201 0.15 12.52 3.06
N SER A 202 1.04 12.05 2.19
CA SER A 202 1.95 10.95 2.51
C SER A 202 3.40 11.40 2.49
N SER A 203 4.27 10.66 3.15
CA SER A 203 5.72 10.89 3.11
C SER A 203 6.51 9.59 3.05
N SER A 204 7.72 9.67 2.45
CA SER A 204 8.76 8.67 2.54
C SER A 204 10.05 9.41 2.95
N LEU A 205 10.42 9.28 4.23
CA LEU A 205 11.41 10.16 4.86
C LEU A 205 12.80 9.51 5.02
N SER A 206 12.96 8.25 4.64
CA SER A 206 14.22 7.52 4.80
C SER A 206 15.32 7.93 3.81
N GLY A 207 14.93 8.47 2.66
CA GLY A 207 15.86 8.91 1.60
C GLY A 207 15.43 10.22 0.94
N PRO A 208 16.35 10.88 0.20
CA PRO A 208 16.04 12.07 -0.59
C PRO A 208 14.98 11.79 -1.68
N PRO A 209 14.14 12.79 -2.00
CA PRO A 209 14.08 14.13 -1.41
C PRO A 209 13.31 14.18 -0.08
N GLY A 210 12.65 13.10 0.33
CA GLY A 210 11.82 13.06 1.54
C GLY A 210 12.61 13.38 2.81
N SER A 211 13.84 12.87 2.93
CA SER A 211 14.71 13.13 4.09
C SER A 211 15.10 14.60 4.27
N TRP A 212 14.99 15.43 3.24
CA TRP A 212 15.22 16.87 3.31
C TRP A 212 14.04 17.65 3.90
N ILE A 213 12.85 17.03 3.97
CA ILE A 213 11.64 17.68 4.46
C ILE A 213 11.63 17.64 5.98
N ASP A 214 11.65 18.80 6.62
CA ASP A 214 11.60 18.92 8.06
C ASP A 214 10.16 18.73 8.62
N THR A 215 10.09 18.44 9.92
CA THR A 215 8.81 18.23 10.62
C THR A 215 7.87 19.43 10.51
N ALA A 216 8.40 20.66 10.55
CA ALA A 216 7.56 21.87 10.45
C ALA A 216 6.90 22.01 9.08
N THR A 217 7.63 21.69 8.02
CA THR A 217 7.12 21.66 6.64
C THR A 217 6.04 20.58 6.47
N LEU A 218 6.25 19.36 7.03
CA LEU A 218 5.25 18.30 7.03
C LEU A 218 3.98 18.70 7.77
N VAL A 219 4.11 19.29 8.96
CA VAL A 219 2.97 19.83 9.72
C VAL A 219 2.19 20.85 8.89
N ALA A 220 2.87 21.77 8.21
CA ALA A 220 2.21 22.80 7.41
C ALA A 220 1.45 22.22 6.20
N MET A 221 1.99 21.20 5.55
CA MET A 221 1.30 20.47 4.48
C MET A 221 0.09 19.70 5.02
N CYS A 222 0.25 18.97 6.14
CA CYS A 222 -0.83 18.23 6.78
C CYS A 222 -1.97 19.15 7.28
N GLN A 223 -1.66 20.34 7.82
CA GLN A 223 -2.66 21.34 8.17
C GLN A 223 -3.48 21.81 6.96
N ALA A 224 -2.86 21.90 5.78
CA ALA A 224 -3.58 22.21 4.56
C ALA A 224 -4.58 21.10 4.17
N ALA A 225 -4.24 19.83 4.41
CA ALA A 225 -5.12 18.68 4.18
C ALA A 225 -6.19 18.51 5.27
N ALA A 226 -5.92 18.92 6.52
CA ALA A 226 -6.83 18.77 7.66
C ALA A 226 -8.20 19.40 7.43
N ARG A 227 -8.26 20.53 6.72
CA ARG A 227 -9.51 21.24 6.38
C ARG A 227 -10.46 20.44 5.49
N TYR A 228 -9.94 19.41 4.82
CA TYR A 228 -10.69 18.48 3.96
C TYR A 228 -10.90 17.12 4.63
N GLY A 229 -10.64 17.03 5.95
CA GLY A 229 -10.68 15.77 6.67
C GLY A 229 -9.54 14.81 6.33
N GLY A 230 -8.48 15.26 5.69
CA GLY A 230 -7.35 14.44 5.25
C GLY A 230 -6.58 13.80 6.40
N SER A 231 -5.80 12.77 6.10
CA SER A 231 -4.91 12.07 7.03
C SER A 231 -3.44 12.17 6.61
N TYR A 232 -2.54 11.77 7.49
CA TYR A 232 -1.11 11.67 7.22
C TYR A 232 -0.70 10.21 7.20
N SER A 233 -0.05 9.76 6.12
CA SER A 233 0.51 8.41 5.96
C SER A 233 2.02 8.51 5.80
N THR A 234 2.82 7.70 6.53
CA THR A 234 4.25 7.91 6.54
C THR A 234 5.09 6.64 6.56
N HIS A 235 6.00 6.52 5.56
CA HIS A 235 7.26 5.83 5.73
C HIS A 235 8.16 6.73 6.58
N MET A 236 8.50 6.27 7.77
CA MET A 236 9.19 7.05 8.78
C MET A 236 10.63 7.43 8.37
N ARG A 237 11.19 8.41 9.03
CA ARG A 237 12.54 8.90 8.77
C ARG A 237 13.63 7.87 9.04
N SER A 238 13.46 7.08 10.09
CA SER A 238 14.33 5.97 10.44
C SER A 238 13.49 4.79 10.94
N GLU A 239 13.83 3.61 10.47
CA GLU A 239 13.26 2.33 10.90
C GLU A 239 14.30 1.47 11.65
N GLY A 240 15.55 1.96 11.72
CA GLY A 240 16.64 1.42 12.50
C GLY A 240 16.77 2.09 13.86
N ARG A 241 17.99 2.55 14.24
CA ARG A 241 18.29 3.13 15.57
C ARG A 241 17.41 4.31 15.95
N GLY A 242 16.94 5.10 14.98
CA GLY A 242 16.06 6.25 15.21
C GLY A 242 14.57 5.92 15.12
N VAL A 243 14.15 4.67 15.25
CA VAL A 243 12.74 4.27 15.04
C VAL A 243 11.80 4.88 16.09
N PHE A 244 12.22 4.97 17.35
CA PHE A 244 11.41 5.56 18.43
C PHE A 244 11.19 7.07 18.23
N GLU A 245 12.24 7.78 17.84
CA GLU A 245 12.17 9.21 17.50
C GLU A 245 11.31 9.43 16.27
N SER A 246 11.36 8.53 15.29
CA SER A 246 10.56 8.61 14.07
C SER A 246 9.08 8.36 14.32
N VAL A 247 8.73 7.43 15.21
CA VAL A 247 7.36 7.24 15.69
C VAL A 247 6.88 8.48 16.45
N ALA A 248 7.73 9.05 17.32
CA ALA A 248 7.41 10.29 18.04
C ALA A 248 7.21 11.47 17.09
N GLU A 249 8.03 11.60 16.02
CA GLU A 249 7.86 12.61 14.96
C GLU A 249 6.50 12.45 14.26
N ALA A 250 6.13 11.23 13.86
CA ALA A 250 4.85 10.97 13.21
C ALA A 250 3.66 11.34 14.10
N ILE A 251 3.71 11.00 15.39
CA ILE A 251 2.71 11.36 16.41
C ILE A 251 2.64 12.89 16.59
N ASP A 252 3.79 13.57 16.65
CA ASP A 252 3.85 15.04 16.78
C ASP A 252 3.25 15.75 15.57
N ILE A 253 3.54 15.26 14.34
CA ILE A 253 2.93 15.78 13.11
C ILE A 253 1.41 15.66 13.19
N GLY A 254 0.89 14.48 13.53
CA GLY A 254 -0.54 14.26 13.67
C GLY A 254 -1.21 15.19 14.69
N ARG A 255 -0.58 15.31 15.88
CA ARG A 255 -1.06 16.19 16.95
C ARG A 255 -1.07 17.66 16.53
N ARG A 256 0.02 18.18 15.96
CA ARG A 256 0.16 19.58 15.57
C ARG A 256 -0.68 19.94 14.33
N ALA A 257 -0.87 19.00 13.43
CA ALA A 257 -1.68 19.22 12.24
C ALA A 257 -3.18 18.95 12.46
N GLY A 258 -3.54 18.20 13.53
CA GLY A 258 -4.92 17.81 13.80
C GLY A 258 -5.45 16.78 12.81
N VAL A 259 -4.61 15.84 12.36
CA VAL A 259 -4.97 14.81 11.39
C VAL A 259 -4.72 13.39 11.95
N PRO A 260 -5.51 12.38 11.53
CA PRO A 260 -5.16 10.99 11.77
C PRO A 260 -3.83 10.61 11.11
N VAL A 261 -3.07 9.71 11.75
CA VAL A 261 -1.78 9.22 11.26
C VAL A 261 -1.86 7.73 11.00
N ASP A 262 -1.34 7.27 9.86
CA ASP A 262 -1.02 5.87 9.58
C ASP A 262 0.48 5.71 9.35
N ILE A 263 1.15 4.99 10.27
CA ILE A 263 2.55 4.61 10.12
C ILE A 263 2.56 3.36 9.23
N ILE A 264 3.04 3.51 8.00
CA ILE A 264 3.03 2.40 7.04
C ILE A 264 4.17 1.42 7.31
N HIS A 265 3.93 0.14 7.00
CA HIS A 265 4.87 -0.98 7.12
C HIS A 265 5.74 -0.95 8.39
N LEU A 266 5.10 -0.75 9.56
CA LEU A 266 5.78 -0.65 10.86
C LEU A 266 6.73 -1.82 11.08
N LYS A 267 8.01 -1.52 11.30
CA LYS A 267 9.07 -2.49 11.56
C LYS A 267 10.18 -1.88 12.39
N ILE A 268 11.00 -2.75 12.96
CA ILE A 268 12.32 -2.41 13.49
C ILE A 268 13.33 -3.12 12.60
N ALA A 269 13.97 -2.35 11.73
CA ALA A 269 14.75 -2.88 10.63
C ALA A 269 16.24 -3.10 10.95
N GLU A 270 16.70 -2.83 12.17
CA GLU A 270 18.08 -3.08 12.57
C GLU A 270 18.17 -4.29 13.48
N HIS A 271 19.02 -5.27 13.14
CA HIS A 271 19.19 -6.51 13.87
C HIS A 271 19.50 -6.30 15.36
N SER A 272 20.29 -5.28 15.71
CA SER A 272 20.67 -4.97 17.09
C SER A 272 19.50 -4.51 17.97
N MET A 273 18.38 -4.12 17.35
CA MET A 273 17.17 -3.61 18.02
C MET A 273 16.00 -4.59 17.98
N TRP A 274 16.15 -5.75 17.38
CA TRP A 274 15.08 -6.74 17.34
C TRP A 274 14.61 -7.14 18.73
N GLY A 275 13.30 -7.37 18.87
CA GLY A 275 12.63 -7.66 20.14
C GLY A 275 12.08 -6.43 20.85
N GLN A 276 12.32 -5.21 20.37
CA GLN A 276 11.80 -3.98 20.97
C GLN A 276 10.43 -3.55 20.41
N MET A 277 9.82 -4.34 19.53
CA MET A 277 8.48 -4.04 18.98
C MET A 277 7.40 -3.84 20.08
N PRO A 278 7.38 -4.58 21.20
CA PRO A 278 6.43 -4.33 22.28
C PRO A 278 6.53 -2.91 22.85
N GLU A 279 7.74 -2.39 23.03
CA GLU A 279 7.98 -1.03 23.52
C GLU A 279 7.56 0.02 22.48
N LEU A 280 7.89 -0.20 21.21
CA LEU A 280 7.49 0.68 20.11
C LEU A 280 5.97 0.76 19.99
N VAL A 281 5.28 -0.36 20.04
CA VAL A 281 3.81 -0.44 20.02
C VAL A 281 3.20 0.24 21.24
N SER A 282 3.81 0.08 22.42
CA SER A 282 3.36 0.74 23.64
C SER A 282 3.40 2.27 23.52
N SER A 283 4.41 2.84 22.84
CA SER A 283 4.48 4.29 22.59
C SER A 283 3.32 4.78 21.70
N ILE A 284 2.94 4.00 20.68
CA ILE A 284 1.78 4.29 19.84
C ILE A 284 0.49 4.17 20.65
N ALA A 285 0.33 3.12 21.45
CA ALA A 285 -0.84 2.91 22.30
C ALA A 285 -1.03 4.07 23.28
N HIS A 286 0.05 4.51 23.93
CA HIS A 286 0.02 5.64 24.85
C HIS A 286 -0.40 6.96 24.15
N ALA A 287 0.08 7.23 22.95
CA ALA A 287 -0.39 8.40 22.18
C ALA A 287 -1.89 8.32 21.86
N ARG A 288 -2.40 7.11 21.57
CA ARG A 288 -3.84 6.88 21.35
C ARG A 288 -4.67 7.14 22.60
N GLU A 289 -4.19 6.71 23.77
CA GLU A 289 -4.82 7.01 25.07
C GLU A 289 -4.89 8.52 25.35
N GLN A 290 -3.92 9.27 24.85
CA GLN A 290 -3.90 10.74 24.89
C GLN A 290 -4.78 11.41 23.81
N GLY A 291 -5.55 10.63 23.02
CA GLY A 291 -6.47 11.13 22.01
C GLY A 291 -5.87 11.39 20.63
N VAL A 292 -4.60 11.05 20.39
CA VAL A 292 -4.01 11.14 19.05
C VAL A 292 -4.50 9.96 18.20
N GLN A 293 -5.08 10.24 17.05
CA GLN A 293 -5.53 9.20 16.13
C GLN A 293 -4.34 8.64 15.32
N VAL A 294 -3.52 7.81 15.95
CA VAL A 294 -2.38 7.15 15.31
C VAL A 294 -2.64 5.65 15.19
N GLN A 295 -2.32 5.08 14.03
CA GLN A 295 -2.44 3.68 13.66
C GLN A 295 -1.21 3.27 12.86
N ALA A 296 -1.09 1.97 12.55
CA ALA A 296 -0.03 1.48 11.68
C ALA A 296 -0.54 0.35 10.77
N ASN A 297 0.26 -0.05 9.79
CA ASN A 297 0.05 -1.28 9.03
C ASN A 297 1.37 -2.06 8.91
N VAL A 298 1.27 -3.34 8.57
CA VAL A 298 2.42 -4.23 8.33
C VAL A 298 2.13 -5.16 7.15
N TYR A 299 3.18 -5.72 6.56
CA TYR A 299 3.10 -6.85 5.64
C TYR A 299 3.80 -8.09 6.22
N PRO A 300 3.39 -9.31 5.85
CA PRO A 300 3.82 -10.55 6.50
C PRO A 300 5.12 -11.13 5.93
N TYR A 301 6.17 -10.33 5.77
CA TYR A 301 7.47 -10.76 5.23
C TYR A 301 8.63 -10.20 6.04
N ARG A 302 9.77 -10.93 6.05
CA ARG A 302 10.97 -10.58 6.81
C ARG A 302 11.96 -9.68 6.08
N ALA A 303 11.60 -9.21 4.88
CA ALA A 303 12.41 -8.30 4.11
C ALA A 303 11.57 -7.13 3.61
N GLY A 304 12.21 -5.99 3.40
CA GLY A 304 11.68 -4.85 2.69
C GLY A 304 12.25 -4.75 1.29
N GLN A 305 11.75 -3.79 0.50
CA GLN A 305 12.35 -3.44 -0.78
C GLN A 305 12.52 -1.92 -0.84
N ASN A 306 13.70 -1.49 -1.26
CA ASN A 306 14.06 -0.09 -1.50
C ASN A 306 15.05 -0.04 -2.67
N ASP A 307 15.80 1.03 -2.83
CA ASP A 307 16.85 1.17 -3.82
C ASP A 307 18.24 0.96 -3.20
N LEU A 308 19.19 0.38 -3.95
CA LEU A 308 20.58 0.21 -3.52
C LEU A 308 21.26 1.56 -3.22
N ALA A 309 20.83 2.62 -3.91
CA ALA A 309 21.32 3.96 -3.65
C ALA A 309 20.99 4.50 -2.25
N THR A 310 20.03 3.90 -1.53
CA THR A 310 19.68 4.32 -0.16
C THR A 310 20.77 4.01 0.88
N ILE A 311 21.74 3.17 0.55
CA ILE A 311 22.92 2.97 1.39
C ILE A 311 23.99 4.06 1.22
N ILE A 312 23.80 4.96 0.26
CA ILE A 312 24.70 6.11 0.05
C ILE A 312 24.20 7.29 0.91
N PRO A 313 25.11 8.01 1.60
CA PRO A 313 24.74 9.12 2.46
C PRO A 313 23.86 10.17 1.77
N PRO A 314 22.84 10.74 2.47
CA PRO A 314 21.84 11.65 1.86
C PRO A 314 22.42 12.89 1.19
N TRP A 315 23.56 13.42 1.69
CA TRP A 315 24.22 14.58 1.08
C TRP A 315 24.73 14.31 -0.34
N ALA A 316 25.05 13.04 -0.64
CA ALA A 316 25.56 12.67 -1.96
C ALA A 316 24.49 12.74 -3.08
N HIS A 317 23.22 12.74 -2.73
CA HIS A 317 22.09 12.78 -3.68
C HIS A 317 21.67 14.21 -4.08
N GLU A 318 22.16 15.25 -3.41
CA GLU A 318 21.78 16.63 -3.74
C GLU A 318 22.16 17.01 -5.15
N GLY A 319 21.21 17.58 -5.91
CA GLY A 319 21.40 17.99 -7.31
C GLY A 319 21.05 16.92 -8.35
N GLY A 320 20.44 15.78 -7.89
CA GLY A 320 19.91 14.72 -8.75
C GLY A 320 20.94 13.73 -9.27
N ASP A 321 20.47 12.78 -10.10
CA ASP A 321 21.24 11.59 -10.50
C ASP A 321 22.60 11.90 -11.13
N GLN A 322 22.68 12.94 -11.98
CA GLN A 322 23.96 13.30 -12.61
C GLN A 322 24.99 13.77 -11.58
N ALA A 323 24.56 14.60 -10.62
CA ALA A 323 25.43 15.08 -9.55
C ALA A 323 25.79 13.94 -8.59
N PHE A 324 24.85 13.05 -8.30
CA PHE A 324 25.06 11.83 -7.53
C PHE A 324 26.15 10.95 -8.17
N ILE A 325 26.00 10.57 -9.43
CA ILE A 325 26.97 9.75 -10.16
C ILE A 325 28.35 10.45 -10.23
N ALA A 326 28.38 11.77 -10.43
CA ALA A 326 29.64 12.52 -10.42
C ALA A 326 30.36 12.42 -9.07
N ARG A 327 29.62 12.44 -7.94
CA ARG A 327 30.22 12.27 -6.59
C ARG A 327 30.73 10.85 -6.35
N LEU A 328 30.06 9.82 -6.86
CA LEU A 328 30.57 8.44 -6.79
C LEU A 328 31.92 8.28 -7.51
N LYS A 329 32.13 9.05 -8.58
CA LYS A 329 33.36 9.04 -9.37
C LYS A 329 34.48 9.91 -8.82
N ASP A 330 34.18 10.79 -7.86
CA ASP A 330 35.15 11.72 -7.32
C ASP A 330 36.09 11.03 -6.31
N PRO A 331 37.38 10.86 -6.64
CA PRO A 331 38.33 10.19 -5.76
C PRO A 331 38.56 10.94 -4.44
N THR A 332 38.29 12.24 -4.38
CA THR A 332 38.46 13.04 -3.15
C THR A 332 37.32 12.78 -2.15
N LEU A 333 36.14 12.40 -2.61
CA LEU A 333 34.99 12.07 -1.77
C LEU A 333 34.97 10.59 -1.37
N ARG A 334 35.71 9.74 -2.05
CA ARG A 334 35.74 8.29 -1.87
C ARG A 334 35.96 7.84 -0.42
N PRO A 335 36.98 8.32 0.31
CA PRO A 335 37.22 7.87 1.69
C PRO A 335 36.07 8.23 2.64
N ARG A 336 35.43 9.38 2.41
CA ARG A 336 34.28 9.81 3.20
C ARG A 336 33.06 8.92 2.91
N LEU A 337 32.73 8.70 1.63
CA LEU A 337 31.63 7.85 1.22
C LEU A 337 31.77 6.43 1.80
N GLU A 338 32.96 5.82 1.63
CA GLU A 338 33.23 4.48 2.14
C GLU A 338 33.08 4.41 3.67
N SER A 339 33.63 5.38 4.40
CA SER A 339 33.50 5.44 5.85
C SER A 339 32.05 5.60 6.31
N GLU A 340 31.28 6.48 5.67
CA GLU A 340 29.90 6.74 6.06
C GLU A 340 28.95 5.59 5.65
N ILE A 341 29.22 4.87 4.56
CA ILE A 341 28.47 3.66 4.17
C ILE A 341 28.69 2.53 5.17
N LEU A 342 29.95 2.29 5.57
CA LEU A 342 30.31 1.14 6.41
C LEU A 342 30.07 1.36 7.92
N ASN A 343 30.10 2.61 8.37
CA ASN A 343 30.06 2.95 9.79
C ASN A 343 28.89 3.88 10.18
N GLY A 344 28.08 4.33 9.21
CA GLY A 344 27.06 5.36 9.41
C GLY A 344 27.65 6.76 9.60
N ILE A 345 26.78 7.76 9.73
CA ILE A 345 27.17 9.16 9.99
C ILE A 345 27.03 9.42 11.48
N PRO A 346 28.13 9.74 12.20
CA PRO A 346 28.09 10.00 13.65
C PRO A 346 27.08 11.11 14.00
N GLY A 347 26.20 10.83 14.97
CA GLY A 347 25.18 11.78 15.44
C GLY A 347 24.01 12.01 14.48
N SER A 348 23.93 11.28 13.38
CA SER A 348 22.79 11.30 12.43
C SER A 348 21.78 10.21 12.78
N SER A 349 20.50 10.51 12.55
CA SER A 349 19.42 9.53 12.55
C SER A 349 19.24 8.86 11.18
N TRP A 350 20.16 9.08 10.24
CA TRP A 350 20.10 8.45 8.92
C TRP A 350 20.05 6.94 9.05
N TYR A 351 19.10 6.35 8.35
CA TYR A 351 18.87 4.93 8.32
C TYR A 351 19.79 4.28 7.29
N ASP A 352 20.79 3.59 7.79
CA ASP A 352 21.79 2.89 6.98
C ASP A 352 21.35 1.43 6.76
N HIS A 353 20.92 1.11 5.56
CA HIS A 353 20.49 -0.25 5.20
C HIS A 353 21.63 -1.28 5.23
N TYR A 354 22.87 -0.87 5.04
CA TYR A 354 24.02 -1.79 5.13
C TYR A 354 24.17 -2.34 6.56
N THR A 355 24.18 -1.46 7.54
CA THR A 355 24.23 -1.86 8.96
C THR A 355 22.95 -2.60 9.37
N ALA A 356 21.80 -2.15 8.91
CA ALA A 356 20.51 -2.75 9.25
C ALA A 356 20.38 -4.21 8.82
N THR A 357 20.90 -4.57 7.65
CA THR A 357 20.91 -5.95 7.12
C THR A 357 22.06 -6.80 7.64
N GLY A 358 23.00 -6.23 8.38
CA GLY A 358 24.21 -6.94 8.81
C GLY A 358 25.26 -7.12 7.71
N GLY A 359 25.18 -6.34 6.62
CA GLY A 359 26.15 -6.34 5.54
C GLY A 359 25.60 -6.79 4.17
N TRP A 360 26.51 -7.06 3.24
CA TRP A 360 26.21 -7.32 1.83
C TRP A 360 25.36 -8.57 1.56
N ASP A 361 25.41 -9.57 2.41
CA ASP A 361 24.63 -10.80 2.30
C ASP A 361 23.12 -10.56 2.49
N GLY A 362 22.76 -9.52 3.29
CA GLY A 362 21.38 -9.14 3.54
C GLY A 362 20.70 -8.35 2.42
N MET A 363 21.30 -8.24 1.22
CA MET A 363 20.80 -7.47 0.09
C MET A 363 20.66 -8.35 -1.15
N LEU A 364 19.47 -8.36 -1.80
CA LEU A 364 19.21 -9.11 -3.03
C LEU A 364 18.79 -8.12 -4.12
N LEU A 365 19.47 -8.14 -5.26
CA LEU A 365 19.22 -7.24 -6.40
C LEU A 365 17.95 -7.64 -7.15
N VAL A 366 17.04 -6.68 -7.35
CA VAL A 366 15.72 -6.92 -7.96
C VAL A 366 15.72 -6.70 -9.45
N SER A 367 16.25 -5.55 -9.90
CA SER A 367 16.20 -5.17 -11.30
C SER A 367 17.38 -4.28 -11.65
N LEU A 368 17.98 -4.55 -12.81
CA LEU A 368 19.09 -3.77 -13.35
C LEU A 368 18.73 -3.28 -14.76
N SER A 369 18.81 -1.96 -14.97
CA SER A 369 18.46 -1.33 -16.25
C SER A 369 19.47 -1.64 -17.34
N ASN A 370 20.76 -1.79 -16.97
CA ASN A 370 21.83 -2.09 -17.91
C ASN A 370 21.85 -3.59 -18.27
N PRO A 371 21.69 -3.96 -19.56
CA PRO A 371 21.64 -5.36 -20.00
C PRO A 371 22.86 -6.19 -19.60
N GLN A 372 24.04 -5.58 -19.46
CA GLN A 372 25.27 -6.28 -19.09
C GLN A 372 25.20 -6.87 -17.67
N TYR A 373 24.42 -6.23 -16.78
CA TYR A 373 24.30 -6.62 -15.36
C TYR A 373 23.04 -7.40 -15.05
N LYS A 374 22.11 -7.59 -15.99
CA LYS A 374 20.84 -8.34 -15.78
C LYS A 374 21.02 -9.75 -15.23
N LYS A 375 22.15 -10.39 -15.49
CA LYS A 375 22.51 -11.70 -14.92
C LYS A 375 22.60 -11.72 -13.39
N PHE A 376 22.65 -10.57 -12.74
CA PHE A 376 22.71 -10.41 -11.28
C PHE A 376 21.34 -10.21 -10.63
N GLU A 377 20.27 -10.11 -11.40
CA GLU A 377 18.91 -10.07 -10.86
C GLU A 377 18.60 -11.36 -10.08
N GLY A 378 18.14 -11.22 -8.83
CA GLY A 378 17.91 -12.33 -7.91
C GLY A 378 19.15 -12.85 -7.17
N MET A 379 20.33 -12.24 -7.34
CA MET A 379 21.53 -12.58 -6.59
C MET A 379 21.69 -11.67 -5.36
N HIS A 380 22.29 -12.22 -4.31
CA HIS A 380 22.73 -11.43 -3.17
C HIS A 380 23.98 -10.61 -3.50
N MET A 381 24.10 -9.43 -2.85
CA MET A 381 25.18 -8.50 -3.17
C MET A 381 26.58 -9.06 -2.91
N ASN A 382 26.76 -9.92 -1.90
CA ASN A 382 28.04 -10.64 -1.65
C ASN A 382 28.41 -11.56 -2.83
N GLU A 383 27.44 -12.24 -3.46
CA GLU A 383 27.65 -13.07 -4.64
C GLU A 383 28.03 -12.24 -5.86
N VAL A 384 27.39 -11.08 -6.01
CA VAL A 384 27.70 -10.12 -7.09
C VAL A 384 29.10 -9.55 -6.94
N ILE A 385 29.48 -9.15 -5.71
CA ILE A 385 30.86 -8.68 -5.39
C ILE A 385 31.89 -9.76 -5.80
N ALA A 386 31.64 -11.01 -5.43
CA ALA A 386 32.52 -12.12 -5.80
C ALA A 386 32.58 -12.34 -7.33
N ALA A 387 31.42 -12.26 -8.01
CA ALA A 387 31.35 -12.43 -9.46
C ALA A 387 32.04 -11.29 -10.27
N LEU A 388 32.02 -10.08 -9.72
CA LEU A 388 32.73 -8.92 -10.29
C LEU A 388 34.23 -8.95 -9.96
N ASN A 389 34.64 -9.75 -8.97
CA ASN A 389 36.03 -9.84 -8.48
C ASN A 389 36.62 -8.46 -8.13
N LYS A 390 35.86 -7.65 -7.36
CA LYS A 390 36.22 -6.27 -6.98
C LYS A 390 36.02 -6.06 -5.47
N PRO A 391 36.68 -5.06 -4.88
CA PRO A 391 36.31 -4.57 -3.54
C PRO A 391 34.81 -4.19 -3.49
N ALA A 392 34.15 -4.43 -2.36
CA ALA A 392 32.71 -4.28 -2.22
C ALA A 392 32.19 -2.87 -2.60
N ILE A 393 32.88 -1.83 -2.16
CA ILE A 393 32.52 -0.44 -2.48
C ILE A 393 32.72 -0.14 -3.99
N ASP A 394 33.73 -0.73 -4.63
CA ASP A 394 33.92 -0.60 -6.08
C ASP A 394 32.79 -1.27 -6.86
N ALA A 395 32.38 -2.46 -6.45
CA ALA A 395 31.24 -3.17 -7.03
C ALA A 395 29.93 -2.39 -6.85
N LEU A 396 29.70 -1.82 -5.67
CA LEU A 396 28.54 -0.97 -5.37
C LEU A 396 28.48 0.23 -6.31
N PHE A 397 29.57 0.99 -6.40
CA PHE A 397 29.62 2.21 -7.22
C PHE A 397 29.46 1.87 -8.70
N GLU A 398 30.13 0.82 -9.19
CA GLU A 398 29.96 0.35 -10.56
C GLU A 398 28.51 0.00 -10.91
N LEU A 399 27.81 -0.72 -10.02
CA LEU A 399 26.40 -1.07 -10.25
C LEU A 399 25.53 0.18 -10.31
N LEU A 400 25.70 1.13 -9.37
CA LEU A 400 24.93 2.37 -9.35
C LEU A 400 25.22 3.23 -10.59
N GLU A 401 26.50 3.42 -10.93
CA GLU A 401 26.91 4.17 -12.13
C GLU A 401 26.37 3.57 -13.43
N ALA A 402 26.48 2.25 -13.56
CA ALA A 402 26.07 1.54 -14.77
C ALA A 402 24.54 1.53 -14.96
N ASN A 403 23.77 1.71 -13.88
CA ASN A 403 22.31 1.66 -13.89
C ASN A 403 21.64 3.03 -13.63
N GLY A 404 22.37 4.13 -13.87
CA GLY A 404 21.80 5.47 -13.79
C GLY A 404 21.54 5.96 -12.36
N GLY A 405 22.21 5.39 -11.37
CA GLY A 405 22.11 5.77 -9.95
C GLY A 405 21.05 5.02 -9.16
N SER A 406 20.32 4.04 -9.76
CA SER A 406 19.23 3.33 -9.12
C SER A 406 19.26 1.83 -9.41
N VAL A 407 19.17 1.00 -8.38
CA VAL A 407 19.06 -0.46 -8.46
C VAL A 407 18.09 -0.93 -7.39
N PRO A 408 16.82 -1.23 -7.72
CA PRO A 408 15.86 -1.80 -6.77
C PRO A 408 16.43 -3.02 -6.06
N THR A 409 16.33 -3.07 -4.73
CA THR A 409 17.00 -4.06 -3.88
C THR A 409 16.09 -4.49 -2.74
N VAL A 410 16.04 -5.80 -2.46
CA VAL A 410 15.40 -6.39 -1.28
C VAL A 410 16.40 -6.43 -0.13
N TYR A 411 15.95 -6.01 1.05
CA TYR A 411 16.73 -5.92 2.29
C TYR A 411 16.18 -6.85 3.37
N PHE A 412 16.95 -7.83 3.82
CA PHE A 412 16.56 -8.82 4.84
C PHE A 412 16.85 -8.28 6.25
N HIS A 413 15.97 -7.45 6.76
CA HIS A 413 16.19 -6.71 8.02
C HIS A 413 14.98 -6.71 8.97
N HIS A 414 13.98 -7.59 8.77
CA HIS A 414 12.82 -7.67 9.66
C HIS A 414 12.88 -8.89 10.57
N SER A 415 12.52 -8.71 11.84
CA SER A 415 12.32 -9.77 12.81
C SER A 415 10.95 -10.42 12.61
N GLU A 416 10.92 -11.75 12.45
CA GLU A 416 9.66 -12.52 12.43
C GLU A 416 8.86 -12.35 13.73
N ASN A 417 9.53 -12.32 14.89
CA ASN A 417 8.87 -12.19 16.19
C ASN A 417 8.24 -10.79 16.35
N ASP A 418 8.97 -9.75 15.96
CA ASP A 418 8.45 -8.37 16.00
C ASP A 418 7.26 -8.18 15.07
N MET A 419 7.32 -8.74 13.86
CA MET A 419 6.22 -8.72 12.92
C MET A 419 4.98 -9.47 13.45
N ARG A 420 5.16 -10.66 14.05
CA ARG A 420 4.06 -11.42 14.69
C ARG A 420 3.41 -10.63 15.82
N TYR A 421 4.23 -9.96 16.64
CA TYR A 421 3.72 -9.11 17.71
C TYR A 421 2.90 -7.93 17.15
N ALA A 422 3.40 -7.27 16.11
CA ALA A 422 2.68 -6.19 15.44
C ALA A 422 1.37 -6.66 14.80
N LEU A 423 1.34 -7.82 14.12
CA LEU A 423 0.13 -8.40 13.56
C LEU A 423 -0.99 -8.61 14.59
N GLN A 424 -0.66 -8.93 15.84
CA GLN A 424 -1.63 -9.16 16.90
C GLN A 424 -2.28 -7.86 17.43
N GLN A 425 -1.69 -6.69 17.18
CA GLN A 425 -2.19 -5.43 17.74
C GLN A 425 -3.47 -4.95 17.04
N PRO A 426 -4.53 -4.54 17.77
CA PRO A 426 -5.84 -4.23 17.18
C PRO A 426 -5.85 -2.99 16.27
N PHE A 427 -4.92 -2.06 16.46
CA PHE A 427 -4.78 -0.83 15.68
C PHE A 427 -3.73 -0.92 14.57
N ILE A 428 -3.11 -2.08 14.37
CA ILE A 428 -2.19 -2.36 13.27
C ILE A 428 -2.93 -3.24 12.25
N SER A 429 -3.09 -2.73 11.03
CA SER A 429 -3.76 -3.40 9.94
C SER A 429 -2.76 -4.04 8.96
N ILE A 430 -3.24 -4.55 7.84
CA ILE A 430 -2.43 -5.22 6.83
C ILE A 430 -2.45 -4.38 5.55
N GLY A 431 -1.27 -4.07 5.02
CA GLY A 431 -1.02 -3.52 3.71
C GLY A 431 0.03 -4.34 2.98
N SER A 432 0.11 -4.28 1.65
CA SER A 432 1.07 -5.10 0.92
C SER A 432 2.45 -4.45 0.77
N ASP A 433 2.50 -3.13 0.71
CA ASP A 433 3.69 -2.40 0.25
C ASP A 433 4.15 -2.95 -1.13
N GLY A 434 3.16 -3.38 -1.91
CA GLY A 434 3.35 -4.08 -3.17
C GLY A 434 3.01 -3.22 -4.37
N THR A 435 3.26 -3.79 -5.54
CA THR A 435 2.92 -3.22 -6.84
C THR A 435 2.14 -4.25 -7.64
N ALA A 436 1.10 -3.82 -8.37
CA ALA A 436 0.39 -4.67 -9.31
C ALA A 436 1.32 -5.06 -10.46
N VAL A 437 1.62 -6.34 -10.54
CA VAL A 437 2.50 -6.98 -11.53
C VAL A 437 1.82 -8.21 -12.12
N ALA A 438 2.48 -8.86 -13.08
CA ALA A 438 1.99 -10.07 -13.71
C ALA A 438 3.12 -11.10 -13.86
N THR A 439 2.78 -12.37 -14.07
CA THR A 439 3.77 -13.42 -14.33
C THR A 439 4.21 -13.44 -15.80
N GLU A 440 3.52 -12.70 -16.66
CA GLU A 440 3.75 -12.61 -18.11
C GLU A 440 3.57 -11.16 -18.59
N GLY A 441 4.12 -10.85 -19.76
CA GLY A 441 3.99 -9.54 -20.40
C GLY A 441 4.89 -8.47 -19.79
N PRO A 442 4.57 -7.18 -20.02
CA PRO A 442 5.48 -6.06 -19.69
C PRO A 442 5.72 -5.85 -18.19
N LEU A 443 4.87 -6.41 -17.32
CA LEU A 443 5.00 -6.31 -15.87
C LEU A 443 5.57 -7.58 -15.22
N SER A 444 6.24 -8.45 -15.99
CA SER A 444 6.88 -9.68 -15.50
C SER A 444 8.41 -9.59 -15.42
N SER A 445 8.97 -8.40 -15.58
CA SER A 445 10.43 -8.20 -15.57
C SER A 445 11.02 -8.10 -14.16
N GLY A 446 12.32 -8.39 -14.04
CA GLY A 446 13.06 -8.29 -12.79
C GLY A 446 12.80 -9.46 -11.85
N HIS A 447 13.20 -9.29 -10.60
CA HIS A 447 13.08 -10.27 -9.52
C HIS A 447 12.33 -9.66 -8.31
N PRO A 448 11.01 -9.36 -8.44
CA PRO A 448 10.28 -8.56 -7.47
C PRO A 448 10.14 -9.25 -6.11
N HIS A 449 9.94 -8.45 -5.07
CA HIS A 449 9.64 -8.96 -3.73
C HIS A 449 8.36 -9.83 -3.75
N PRO A 450 8.32 -11.01 -3.10
CA PRO A 450 7.14 -11.90 -3.10
C PRO A 450 5.86 -11.25 -2.54
N ARG A 451 5.95 -10.16 -1.77
CA ARG A 451 4.79 -9.40 -1.27
C ARG A 451 3.89 -8.85 -2.39
N TYR A 452 4.41 -8.68 -3.61
CA TYR A 452 3.65 -8.24 -4.77
C TYR A 452 2.62 -9.28 -5.24
N TYR A 453 2.83 -10.55 -4.87
CA TYR A 453 2.00 -11.67 -5.30
C TYR A 453 1.25 -12.36 -4.17
N GLY A 454 1.66 -12.19 -2.89
CA GLY A 454 1.23 -13.11 -1.86
C GLY A 454 0.84 -12.53 -0.49
N THR A 455 0.84 -11.22 -0.26
CA THR A 455 0.64 -10.62 1.07
C THR A 455 -0.62 -11.11 1.77
N PHE A 456 -1.78 -10.97 1.15
CA PHE A 456 -3.07 -11.31 1.78
C PHE A 456 -3.27 -12.82 1.93
N PRO A 457 -2.99 -13.65 0.90
CA PRO A 457 -3.01 -15.09 1.03
C PRO A 457 -2.04 -15.64 2.10
N ARG A 458 -0.84 -15.05 2.24
CA ARG A 458 0.12 -15.41 3.28
C ARG A 458 -0.41 -15.16 4.68
N VAL A 459 -1.10 -14.05 4.91
CA VAL A 459 -1.77 -13.80 6.20
C VAL A 459 -2.75 -14.90 6.51
N LEU A 460 -3.62 -15.26 5.55
CA LEU A 460 -4.68 -16.27 5.75
C LEU A 460 -4.13 -17.70 5.83
N GLY A 461 -3.16 -18.03 4.98
CA GLY A 461 -2.53 -19.36 4.97
C GLY A 461 -1.63 -19.57 6.18
N ARG A 462 -0.58 -18.77 6.29
CA ARG A 462 0.45 -18.97 7.30
C ARG A 462 0.01 -18.47 8.69
N TYR A 463 -0.38 -17.19 8.82
CA TYR A 463 -0.56 -16.57 10.14
C TYR A 463 -1.94 -16.84 10.77
N VAL A 464 -2.94 -17.24 9.97
CA VAL A 464 -4.24 -17.69 10.47
C VAL A 464 -4.27 -19.20 10.59
N ARG A 465 -4.14 -19.94 9.44
CA ARG A 465 -4.37 -21.39 9.39
C ARG A 465 -3.25 -22.19 10.04
N GLU A 466 -1.97 -21.86 9.76
CA GLU A 466 -0.84 -22.69 10.20
C GLU A 466 -0.30 -22.27 11.57
N ASP A 467 0.00 -20.97 11.72
CA ASP A 467 0.70 -20.44 12.90
C ASP A 467 -0.25 -19.94 14.01
N HIS A 468 -1.55 -19.80 13.72
CA HIS A 468 -2.60 -19.32 14.66
C HIS A 468 -2.26 -18.00 15.36
N VAL A 469 -1.58 -17.09 14.67
CA VAL A 469 -1.23 -15.74 15.18
C VAL A 469 -2.46 -14.84 15.24
N LEU A 470 -3.39 -15.01 14.29
CA LEU A 470 -4.66 -14.29 14.19
C LEU A 470 -5.82 -15.27 14.04
N THR A 471 -7.01 -14.87 14.48
CA THR A 471 -8.26 -15.52 14.04
C THR A 471 -8.57 -15.10 12.59
N LEU A 472 -9.37 -15.91 11.90
CA LEU A 472 -9.80 -15.59 10.53
C LEU A 472 -10.58 -14.27 10.50
N GLU A 473 -11.49 -14.07 11.44
CA GLU A 473 -12.33 -12.90 11.54
C GLU A 473 -11.52 -11.62 11.78
N GLU A 474 -10.48 -11.68 12.65
CA GLU A 474 -9.60 -10.55 12.91
C GLU A 474 -8.69 -10.24 11.71
N ALA A 475 -8.16 -11.25 11.03
CA ALA A 475 -7.38 -11.08 9.81
C ALA A 475 -8.21 -10.38 8.72
N ILE A 476 -9.44 -10.84 8.48
CA ILE A 476 -10.35 -10.21 7.51
C ILE A 476 -10.65 -8.76 7.92
N ARG A 477 -10.97 -8.48 9.21
CA ARG A 477 -11.19 -7.11 9.70
C ARG A 477 -9.98 -6.21 9.39
N LYS A 478 -8.76 -6.67 9.66
CA LYS A 478 -7.50 -5.92 9.43
C LYS A 478 -7.22 -5.66 7.95
N MET A 479 -7.69 -6.50 7.05
CA MET A 479 -7.53 -6.38 5.60
C MET A 479 -8.70 -5.64 4.92
N THR A 480 -9.77 -5.31 5.65
CA THR A 480 -11.00 -4.75 5.07
C THR A 480 -11.50 -3.53 5.83
N SER A 481 -12.37 -3.68 6.83
CA SER A 481 -13.02 -2.56 7.53
C SER A 481 -12.05 -1.67 8.29
N ALA A 482 -10.98 -2.22 8.87
CA ALA A 482 -9.96 -1.43 9.54
C ALA A 482 -9.26 -0.47 8.55
N ASN A 483 -8.93 -0.96 7.35
CA ASN A 483 -8.33 -0.15 6.29
C ASN A 483 -9.32 0.88 5.73
N ALA A 484 -10.57 0.50 5.48
CA ALA A 484 -11.63 1.42 5.04
C ALA A 484 -11.83 2.59 6.02
N ALA A 485 -11.87 2.29 7.33
CA ALA A 485 -12.03 3.30 8.37
C ALA A 485 -10.86 4.28 8.44
N LYS A 486 -9.61 3.82 8.26
CA LYS A 486 -8.42 4.67 8.24
C LYS A 486 -8.49 5.78 7.20
N VAL A 487 -8.97 5.46 6.02
CA VAL A 487 -9.04 6.38 4.87
C VAL A 487 -10.41 7.01 4.68
N GLY A 488 -11.37 6.72 5.58
CA GLY A 488 -12.72 7.30 5.54
C GLY A 488 -13.56 6.85 4.36
N ILE A 489 -13.39 5.60 3.90
CA ILE A 489 -14.23 4.97 2.90
C ILE A 489 -15.30 4.17 3.64
N LEU A 490 -16.52 4.71 3.74
CA LEU A 490 -17.55 4.21 4.67
C LEU A 490 -18.53 3.21 4.03
N ASP A 491 -18.53 3.06 2.71
CA ASP A 491 -19.48 2.23 1.95
C ASP A 491 -18.93 0.85 1.55
N ARG A 492 -17.73 0.47 2.02
CA ARG A 492 -17.03 -0.80 1.72
C ARG A 492 -16.32 -1.36 2.95
N GLY A 493 -15.72 -2.54 2.81
CA GLY A 493 -14.95 -3.22 3.85
C GLY A 493 -15.80 -3.99 4.86
N ILE A 494 -17.13 -3.95 4.76
CA ILE A 494 -18.08 -4.75 5.55
C ILE A 494 -19.15 -5.32 4.63
N LEU A 495 -19.54 -6.58 4.82
CA LEU A 495 -20.68 -7.19 4.14
C LEU A 495 -21.97 -6.90 4.92
N ARG A 496 -22.82 -6.05 4.36
CA ARG A 496 -24.19 -5.82 4.84
C ARG A 496 -25.05 -5.19 3.73
N PRO A 497 -26.38 -5.31 3.80
CA PRO A 497 -27.27 -4.63 2.86
C PRO A 497 -27.01 -3.11 2.81
N GLY A 498 -26.97 -2.57 1.59
CA GLY A 498 -26.64 -1.16 1.32
C GLY A 498 -25.18 -0.87 1.02
N MET A 499 -24.23 -1.72 1.40
CA MET A 499 -22.81 -1.55 1.10
C MET A 499 -22.50 -1.90 -0.37
N MET A 500 -21.40 -1.35 -0.87
CA MET A 500 -20.88 -1.69 -2.19
C MET A 500 -20.51 -3.17 -2.23
N ALA A 501 -20.77 -3.79 -3.35
CA ALA A 501 -20.55 -5.22 -3.55
C ALA A 501 -19.11 -5.49 -4.02
N ASP A 502 -18.16 -5.26 -3.12
CA ASP A 502 -16.77 -5.70 -3.23
C ASP A 502 -16.62 -6.95 -2.34
N VAL A 503 -16.42 -8.11 -2.96
CA VAL A 503 -16.46 -9.42 -2.28
C VAL A 503 -15.29 -10.28 -2.76
N THR A 504 -14.63 -10.95 -1.81
CA THR A 504 -13.63 -11.99 -2.08
C THR A 504 -14.12 -13.32 -1.54
N ILE A 505 -14.09 -14.36 -2.38
CA ILE A 505 -14.49 -15.72 -2.04
C ILE A 505 -13.26 -16.61 -2.19
N PHE A 506 -12.90 -17.32 -1.14
CA PHE A 506 -11.68 -18.12 -1.10
C PHE A 506 -11.84 -19.43 -0.32
N ASP A 507 -10.98 -20.38 -0.63
CA ASP A 507 -10.85 -21.62 0.14
C ASP A 507 -9.90 -21.41 1.32
N ALA A 508 -10.44 -21.26 2.53
CA ALA A 508 -9.66 -21.02 3.74
C ALA A 508 -8.75 -22.22 4.12
N ALA A 509 -9.04 -23.42 3.62
CA ALA A 509 -8.22 -24.60 3.87
C ALA A 509 -6.96 -24.65 2.98
N HIS A 510 -6.98 -24.01 1.82
CA HIS A 510 -5.90 -24.12 0.83
C HIS A 510 -5.27 -22.79 0.42
N ILE A 511 -5.85 -21.63 0.82
CA ILE A 511 -5.28 -20.32 0.48
C ILE A 511 -3.87 -20.17 1.03
N ILE A 512 -2.92 -19.80 0.15
CA ILE A 512 -1.50 -19.56 0.49
C ILE A 512 -0.81 -18.73 -0.60
N ASP A 513 0.27 -18.02 -0.22
CA ASP A 513 1.22 -17.46 -1.15
C ASP A 513 2.13 -18.53 -1.75
N MET A 514 2.49 -18.37 -3.03
CA MET A 514 3.40 -19.27 -3.74
C MET A 514 4.73 -18.60 -4.08
N ALA A 515 4.74 -17.26 -4.15
CA ALA A 515 5.92 -16.48 -4.46
C ALA A 515 6.96 -16.58 -3.34
N THR A 516 8.22 -16.82 -3.71
CA THR A 516 9.39 -16.82 -2.81
C THR A 516 10.43 -15.80 -3.28
N TYR A 517 11.44 -15.54 -2.47
CA TYR A 517 12.55 -14.67 -2.88
C TYR A 517 13.37 -15.26 -4.04
N GLU A 518 13.39 -16.57 -4.21
CA GLU A 518 14.09 -17.27 -5.30
C GLU A 518 13.22 -17.41 -6.57
N LYS A 519 11.89 -17.48 -6.38
CA LYS A 519 10.91 -17.65 -7.47
C LYS A 519 9.71 -16.73 -7.24
N PRO A 520 9.86 -15.42 -7.50
CA PRO A 520 8.83 -14.45 -7.14
C PRO A 520 7.63 -14.44 -8.08
N HIS A 521 7.78 -14.79 -9.36
CA HIS A 521 6.71 -14.70 -10.37
C HIS A 521 5.71 -15.85 -10.26
N GLN A 522 5.02 -15.95 -9.12
CA GLN A 522 4.02 -16.98 -8.86
C GLN A 522 2.79 -16.34 -8.21
N TYR A 523 1.63 -16.50 -8.84
CA TYR A 523 0.37 -16.09 -8.22
C TYR A 523 0.06 -16.97 -7.00
N ALA A 524 -0.62 -16.37 -6.02
CA ALA A 524 -1.18 -17.09 -4.89
C ALA A 524 -2.30 -18.05 -5.33
N THR A 525 -2.60 -19.03 -4.50
CA THR A 525 -3.68 -20.01 -4.71
C THR A 525 -4.77 -19.88 -3.66
N GLY A 526 -5.96 -20.43 -3.97
CA GLY A 526 -7.09 -20.52 -3.04
C GLY A 526 -8.06 -19.33 -3.10
N VAL A 527 -7.80 -18.26 -3.86
CA VAL A 527 -8.79 -17.23 -4.17
C VAL A 527 -9.59 -17.69 -5.40
N GLU A 528 -10.89 -17.97 -5.21
CA GLU A 528 -11.77 -18.51 -6.24
C GLU A 528 -12.49 -17.41 -7.03
N TYR A 529 -13.10 -16.45 -6.31
CA TYR A 529 -13.83 -15.36 -6.95
C TYR A 529 -13.48 -14.02 -6.32
N VAL A 530 -13.41 -13.00 -7.17
CA VAL A 530 -13.33 -11.59 -6.74
C VAL A 530 -14.40 -10.81 -7.49
N ILE A 531 -15.23 -10.12 -6.73
CA ILE A 531 -16.28 -9.24 -7.20
C ILE A 531 -15.88 -7.81 -6.84
N VAL A 532 -15.86 -6.91 -7.81
CA VAL A 532 -15.59 -5.48 -7.63
C VAL A 532 -16.80 -4.70 -8.15
N ASN A 533 -17.38 -3.85 -7.31
CA ASN A 533 -18.57 -3.07 -7.66
C ASN A 533 -19.69 -3.94 -8.30
N GLY A 534 -19.93 -5.12 -7.74
CA GLY A 534 -20.95 -6.06 -8.20
C GLY A 534 -20.62 -6.86 -9.48
N ARG A 535 -19.43 -6.70 -10.03
CA ARG A 535 -18.99 -7.41 -11.26
C ARG A 535 -17.92 -8.43 -10.92
N VAL A 536 -18.06 -9.64 -11.44
CA VAL A 536 -17.08 -10.72 -11.26
C VAL A 536 -15.84 -10.39 -12.09
N VAL A 537 -14.70 -10.18 -11.41
CA VAL A 537 -13.37 -9.89 -11.99
C VAL A 537 -12.50 -11.12 -12.02
N LEU A 538 -12.58 -11.98 -10.99
CA LEU A 538 -11.95 -13.29 -10.95
C LEU A 538 -13.05 -14.36 -10.85
N ASP A 539 -12.98 -15.40 -11.68
CA ASP A 539 -13.93 -16.51 -11.76
C ASP A 539 -13.13 -17.82 -11.76
N HIS A 540 -13.24 -18.63 -10.70
CA HIS A 540 -12.42 -19.83 -10.47
C HIS A 540 -10.91 -19.59 -10.68
N GLY A 541 -10.38 -18.51 -10.10
CA GLY A 541 -8.96 -18.14 -10.22
C GLY A 541 -8.55 -17.51 -11.56
N HIS A 542 -9.48 -17.42 -12.53
CA HIS A 542 -9.22 -16.83 -13.85
C HIS A 542 -9.75 -15.41 -13.96
N HIS A 543 -8.91 -14.49 -14.41
CA HIS A 543 -9.31 -13.10 -14.62
C HIS A 543 -10.25 -12.97 -15.82
N THR A 544 -11.44 -12.39 -15.61
CA THR A 544 -12.50 -12.28 -16.63
C THR A 544 -12.27 -11.18 -17.67
N GLY A 545 -11.30 -10.30 -17.42
CA GLY A 545 -11.08 -9.08 -18.21
C GLY A 545 -11.97 -7.90 -17.81
N ALA A 546 -12.90 -8.07 -16.87
CA ALA A 546 -13.75 -6.98 -16.38
C ALA A 546 -12.95 -5.90 -15.67
N ARG A 547 -13.31 -4.64 -15.90
CA ARG A 547 -12.63 -3.45 -15.36
C ARG A 547 -13.64 -2.48 -14.71
N PRO A 548 -14.33 -2.92 -13.65
CA PRO A 548 -15.37 -2.13 -13.00
C PRO A 548 -14.84 -1.17 -11.92
N GLY A 549 -13.54 -1.06 -11.74
CA GLY A 549 -12.92 -0.24 -10.73
C GLY A 549 -13.23 1.25 -10.89
N VAL A 550 -13.31 1.95 -9.78
CA VAL A 550 -13.60 3.38 -9.69
C VAL A 550 -12.55 4.09 -8.85
N ILE A 551 -12.54 5.42 -8.94
CA ILE A 551 -11.73 6.25 -8.03
C ILE A 551 -12.52 6.47 -6.75
N LEU A 552 -11.91 6.06 -5.62
CA LEU A 552 -12.47 6.23 -4.30
C LEU A 552 -12.04 7.59 -3.74
N LYS A 553 -12.94 8.20 -3.01
CA LYS A 553 -12.70 9.46 -2.27
C LYS A 553 -13.14 9.26 -0.83
N ARG A 554 -12.54 10.02 0.07
CA ARG A 554 -13.00 10.09 1.45
C ARG A 554 -14.48 10.49 1.48
N GLN A 555 -15.25 9.84 2.33
CA GLN A 555 -16.66 10.13 2.56
C GLN A 555 -16.79 10.83 3.91
N ASP A 556 -17.48 11.94 3.95
CA ASP A 556 -17.77 12.63 5.21
C ASP A 556 -18.78 11.83 6.03
N ALA A 557 -18.50 11.64 7.31
CA ALA A 557 -19.37 10.94 8.26
C ALA A 557 -20.64 11.75 8.63
N GLY A 558 -21.09 12.62 7.77
CA GLY A 558 -22.30 13.44 7.95
C GLY A 558 -22.42 14.42 6.80
N GLY A 559 -23.33 14.14 5.89
CA GLY A 559 -23.63 15.01 4.75
C GLY A 559 -24.09 16.39 5.19
N VAL A 560 -23.16 17.28 5.34
CA VAL A 560 -23.39 18.73 5.27
C VAL A 560 -22.39 19.25 4.25
N HIS A 561 -22.84 19.35 3.02
CA HIS A 561 -22.19 20.23 2.06
C HIS A 561 -22.16 21.65 2.67
N ARG A 562 -20.98 22.11 3.07
CA ARG A 562 -20.74 23.54 3.34
C ARG A 562 -20.07 24.16 2.13
#